data_e4399a1f011dc9aad77734ea9ddc5072
#
_entry.id   e4399a1f011dc9aad77734ea9ddc5072
#
_cell.length_a   1.000
_cell.length_b   1.000
_cell.length_c   1.000
_cell.angle_alpha   90.00
_cell.angle_beta   90.00
_cell.angle_gamma   90.00
#
_symmetry.space_group_name_H-M   'P 1'
#
loop_
_entity.id
_entity.type
_entity.pdbx_description
1 polymer ?
#
loop_
_entity_poly.entity_id
_entity_poly.type
_entity_poly.pdbx_seq_one_letter_code
_entity_poly.pdbx_strand_id
1 'polypeptide(L)'
;MRQRRRVVSGSLALLAAVTVIAASCSTGTGAGQPPRTSPPGGSGSAVVQPVAGQPVAGVKWEWDHVDLYRPYLEGFGGGVTFFELVWCDVEPQQGQRDWSAVDRVVADAGRLGFQMALKIRVGSCWATGQRLSERGRQAKTASLLPSDLDAYRGFVAAVVSRYQPRGVERYAVENEVNAPVFWGSTAADYDHLVRVAAAVIHAADPEAVVLDGGISSTGSGAGLAAWLLDQGKADDAVAAYRRYYARRLESGRSQMPDVHTPAELQAALDGPGRRSLEFLDATFRLARDHVIDAYQLHFYERWDNVPGLLTWLRSRLPDGMPVQAWEVGLFWPGGPGDEAELAGETAKVTALLLAGGVRPVIWLPAIADVAGKGDELRWGLFDTAGQPRPAAGTFHQLAAEATGSTTSALPDGALQGIALARDGRTSMTIWSDKGTRLAGAPPPGARASSLAGKALAWGPDGLRIDANPVVVEMSGPLETALGLIR
;
A
#
# COMPACT_ATOMS: atom_id res chain seq x y z
N MET A 1 -1.63 62.24 40.36
CA MET A 1 -0.91 63.36 39.71
C MET A 1 -0.53 62.91 38.31
N ARG A 2 -1.21 63.41 37.30
CA ARG A 2 -0.75 64.21 36.13
C ARG A 2 0.41 63.55 35.38
N GLN A 3 0.38 63.27 34.05
CA GLN A 3 -0.14 64.07 32.94
C GLN A 3 -0.24 63.25 31.67
N ARG A 4 -1.28 63.50 30.89
CA ARG A 4 -1.49 63.09 29.48
C ARG A 4 -0.50 63.88 28.60
N ARG A 5 -0.09 63.27 27.45
CA ARG A 5 0.04 64.00 26.17
C ARG A 5 -0.34 63.10 24.99
N ARG A 6 -1.29 63.57 24.22
CA ARG A 6 -1.67 63.19 22.84
C ARG A 6 -0.79 63.98 21.87
N VAL A 7 -0.48 63.38 20.72
CA VAL A 7 -0.26 64.03 19.41
C VAL A 7 -0.54 62.94 18.36
N VAL A 8 -1.58 62.92 17.60
CA VAL A 8 -2.11 63.62 16.42
C VAL A 8 -1.33 63.30 15.13
N SER A 9 -1.99 62.54 14.29
CA SER A 9 -2.24 62.58 12.82
C SER A 9 -1.08 62.72 11.83
N GLY A 10 -1.17 61.91 10.79
CA GLY A 10 -0.53 62.09 9.52
C GLY A 10 -0.91 60.99 8.52
N SER A 11 -2.06 61.13 7.85
CA SER A 11 -2.45 60.34 6.71
C SER A 11 -1.66 60.78 5.49
N LEU A 12 -1.05 59.81 4.75
CA LEU A 12 -0.67 60.01 3.35
C LEU A 12 -1.22 58.82 2.53
N ALA A 13 -2.20 59.12 1.72
CA ALA A 13 -2.70 58.27 0.67
C ALA A 13 -1.77 58.29 -0.53
N LEU A 14 -1.32 57.16 -1.01
CA LEU A 14 -0.69 57.04 -2.32
C LEU A 14 -1.63 56.21 -3.23
N LEU A 15 -2.24 56.88 -4.21
CA LEU A 15 -2.90 56.26 -5.35
C LEU A 15 -1.83 55.62 -6.25
N ALA A 16 -1.96 54.34 -6.54
CA ALA A 16 -1.26 53.72 -7.64
C ALA A 16 -2.30 53.33 -8.73
N ALA A 17 -2.10 53.88 -9.92
CA ALA A 17 -2.95 53.71 -11.08
C ALA A 17 -2.84 52.27 -11.62
N VAL A 18 -3.97 51.65 -11.88
CA VAL A 18 -4.08 50.38 -12.60
C VAL A 18 -4.21 50.70 -14.09
N THR A 19 -3.19 50.32 -14.85
CA THR A 19 -3.21 50.35 -16.32
C THR A 19 -3.84 49.07 -16.84
N VAL A 20 -5.04 49.16 -17.40
CA VAL A 20 -5.74 48.07 -18.10
C VAL A 20 -5.15 47.97 -19.51
N ILE A 21 -4.50 46.88 -19.83
CA ILE A 21 -4.14 46.54 -21.21
C ILE A 21 -5.24 45.62 -21.76
N ALA A 22 -6.03 46.15 -22.66
CA ALA A 22 -6.98 45.38 -23.45
C ALA A 22 -6.21 44.61 -24.53
N ALA A 23 -6.24 43.28 -24.49
CA ALA A 23 -5.77 42.43 -25.57
C ALA A 23 -6.97 41.97 -26.41
N SER A 24 -6.86 42.23 -27.69
CA SER A 24 -7.86 42.02 -28.74
C SER A 24 -8.12 40.52 -28.97
N CYS A 25 -9.40 40.16 -29.08
CA CYS A 25 -9.83 38.85 -29.59
C CYS A 25 -9.47 38.68 -31.06
N SER A 26 -8.68 37.65 -31.38
CA SER A 26 -8.61 37.10 -32.73
C SER A 26 -9.43 35.80 -32.76
N THR A 27 -10.46 35.79 -33.58
CA THR A 27 -11.27 34.62 -33.90
C THR A 27 -10.49 33.64 -34.74
N GLY A 28 -10.03 32.56 -34.11
CA GLY A 28 -9.49 31.39 -34.80
C GLY A 28 -10.57 30.32 -34.90
N THR A 29 -10.98 30.01 -36.11
CA THR A 29 -11.86 28.88 -36.45
C THR A 29 -11.14 27.57 -36.11
N GLY A 30 -11.52 26.94 -35.00
CA GLY A 30 -11.04 25.64 -34.60
C GLY A 30 -11.72 24.51 -35.39
N ALA A 31 -10.94 23.80 -36.18
CA ALA A 31 -11.35 22.53 -36.74
C ALA A 31 -11.63 21.52 -35.57
N GLY A 32 -12.83 20.98 -35.56
CA GLY A 32 -13.25 20.00 -34.56
C GLY A 32 -12.41 18.73 -34.64
N GLN A 33 -11.81 18.36 -33.53
CA GLN A 33 -11.30 17.01 -33.34
C GLN A 33 -12.47 16.01 -33.36
N PRO A 34 -12.33 14.88 -34.09
CA PRO A 34 -13.36 13.84 -34.05
C PRO A 34 -13.45 13.25 -32.64
N PRO A 35 -14.64 12.80 -32.22
CA PRO A 35 -14.82 12.18 -30.91
C PRO A 35 -13.93 10.93 -30.82
N ARG A 36 -13.11 10.86 -29.75
CA ARG A 36 -12.39 9.63 -29.42
C ARG A 36 -13.42 8.58 -29.06
N THR A 37 -13.63 7.64 -29.96
CA THR A 37 -14.35 6.41 -29.67
C THR A 37 -13.51 5.63 -28.66
N SER A 38 -14.03 5.43 -27.45
CA SER A 38 -13.49 4.48 -26.48
C SER A 38 -13.47 3.11 -27.14
N PRO A 39 -12.37 2.35 -27.07
CA PRO A 39 -12.40 0.99 -27.56
C PRO A 39 -13.35 0.17 -26.69
N PRO A 40 -14.08 -0.82 -27.28
CA PRO A 40 -14.92 -1.72 -26.51
C PRO A 40 -14.05 -2.49 -25.52
N GLY A 41 -14.54 -2.67 -24.28
CA GLY A 41 -13.87 -3.39 -23.22
C GLY A 41 -13.51 -4.82 -23.62
N GLY A 42 -12.28 -5.00 -24.05
CA GLY A 42 -11.62 -6.28 -24.12
C GLY A 42 -10.91 -6.51 -22.80
N SER A 43 -11.18 -7.61 -22.12
CA SER A 43 -10.44 -8.14 -20.98
C SER A 43 -9.03 -8.60 -21.44
N GLY A 44 -8.24 -7.65 -21.92
CA GLY A 44 -6.81 -7.85 -22.17
C GLY A 44 -6.07 -7.73 -20.84
N SER A 45 -5.29 -8.74 -20.46
CA SER A 45 -4.38 -8.66 -19.32
C SER A 45 -3.54 -7.38 -19.40
N ALA A 46 -3.66 -6.51 -18.40
CA ALA A 46 -2.89 -5.28 -18.39
C ALA A 46 -1.40 -5.62 -18.29
N VAL A 47 -0.61 -5.13 -19.23
CA VAL A 47 0.86 -5.26 -19.21
C VAL A 47 1.43 -4.04 -18.48
N VAL A 48 2.16 -4.29 -17.40
CA VAL A 48 2.79 -3.25 -16.58
C VAL A 48 4.27 -3.17 -16.94
N GLN A 49 4.72 -2.01 -17.41
CA GLN A 49 6.12 -1.77 -17.76
C GLN A 49 6.95 -1.44 -16.51
N PRO A 50 8.23 -1.86 -16.47
CA PRO A 50 9.14 -1.45 -15.41
C PRO A 50 9.41 0.05 -15.49
N VAL A 51 9.48 0.70 -14.33
CA VAL A 51 9.94 2.08 -14.21
C VAL A 51 11.37 2.05 -13.65
N ALA A 52 12.30 2.62 -14.40
CA ALA A 52 13.70 2.62 -13.99
C ALA A 52 13.88 3.32 -12.63
N GLY A 53 14.67 2.71 -11.74
CA GLY A 53 14.96 3.25 -10.42
C GLY A 53 13.82 3.12 -9.38
N GLN A 54 12.64 2.62 -9.78
CA GLN A 54 11.56 2.39 -8.82
C GLN A 54 11.63 0.97 -8.25
N PRO A 55 11.77 0.82 -6.92
CA PRO A 55 11.71 -0.48 -6.28
C PRO A 55 10.30 -1.08 -6.39
N VAL A 56 10.23 -2.38 -6.66
CA VAL A 56 8.96 -3.10 -6.82
C VAL A 56 8.46 -3.71 -5.51
N ALA A 57 9.36 -3.91 -4.54
CA ALA A 57 9.05 -4.58 -3.29
C ALA A 57 9.91 -4.04 -2.14
N GLY A 58 9.58 -4.47 -0.94
CA GLY A 58 10.33 -4.15 0.27
C GLY A 58 9.88 -4.98 1.46
N VAL A 59 10.52 -4.76 2.58
CA VAL A 59 10.25 -5.46 3.84
C VAL A 59 10.22 -4.44 4.96
N LYS A 60 9.28 -4.60 5.90
CA LYS A 60 9.25 -3.85 7.15
C LYS A 60 9.70 -4.78 8.29
N TRP A 61 10.71 -4.34 9.02
CA TRP A 61 11.24 -5.06 10.18
C TRP A 61 11.20 -4.20 11.45
N GLU A 62 11.47 -4.85 12.59
CA GLU A 62 11.63 -4.16 13.87
C GLU A 62 13.03 -3.55 13.97
N TRP A 63 13.09 -2.24 14.09
CA TRP A 63 14.34 -1.47 14.03
C TRP A 63 15.30 -1.76 15.18
N ASP A 64 14.77 -2.13 16.34
CA ASP A 64 15.59 -2.47 17.51
C ASP A 64 16.22 -3.87 17.42
N HIS A 65 15.79 -4.67 16.42
CA HIS A 65 16.25 -6.03 16.19
C HIS A 65 16.82 -6.25 14.78
N VAL A 66 17.27 -5.20 14.11
CA VAL A 66 17.76 -5.24 12.72
C VAL A 66 18.83 -6.32 12.49
N ASP A 67 19.67 -6.59 13.49
CA ASP A 67 20.75 -7.58 13.38
C ASP A 67 20.24 -9.01 13.17
N LEU A 68 19.04 -9.34 13.65
CA LEU A 68 18.41 -10.64 13.40
C LEU A 68 18.11 -10.87 11.91
N TYR A 69 17.80 -9.80 11.20
CA TYR A 69 17.36 -9.86 9.80
C TYR A 69 18.45 -9.50 8.81
N ARG A 70 19.56 -8.94 9.29
CA ARG A 70 20.62 -8.37 8.47
C ARG A 70 21.05 -9.27 7.31
N PRO A 71 21.35 -10.58 7.49
CA PRO A 71 21.77 -11.42 6.36
C PRO A 71 20.72 -11.52 5.25
N TYR A 72 19.45 -11.55 5.60
CA TYR A 72 18.36 -11.58 4.64
C TYR A 72 18.19 -10.21 3.95
N LEU A 73 18.23 -9.12 4.71
CA LEU A 73 18.07 -7.77 4.18
C LEU A 73 19.19 -7.39 3.21
N GLU A 74 20.43 -7.76 3.53
CA GLU A 74 21.59 -7.60 2.64
C GLU A 74 21.43 -8.44 1.36
N GLY A 75 20.94 -9.69 1.50
CA GLY A 75 20.66 -10.58 0.39
C GLY A 75 19.49 -10.13 -0.47
N PHE A 76 18.56 -9.35 0.07
CA PHE A 76 17.42 -8.80 -0.66
C PHE A 76 17.84 -7.81 -1.76
N GLY A 77 19.02 -7.20 -1.60
CA GLY A 77 19.63 -6.38 -2.67
C GLY A 77 19.00 -5.00 -2.86
N GLY A 78 18.29 -4.50 -1.85
CA GLY A 78 17.62 -3.21 -1.89
C GLY A 78 16.11 -3.31 -2.09
N GLY A 79 15.39 -2.24 -1.74
CA GLY A 79 13.93 -2.20 -1.79
C GLY A 79 13.41 -0.95 -1.09
N VAL A 80 12.15 -0.98 -0.67
CA VAL A 80 11.56 0.08 0.15
C VAL A 80 11.26 -0.46 1.54
N THR A 81 11.48 0.36 2.54
CA THR A 81 10.99 0.15 3.90
C THR A 81 10.37 1.43 4.42
N PHE A 82 9.64 1.37 5.52
CA PHE A 82 9.07 2.57 6.10
C PHE A 82 9.29 2.67 7.61
N PHE A 83 9.19 3.88 8.12
CA PHE A 83 9.21 4.19 9.55
C PHE A 83 8.04 5.09 9.92
N GLU A 84 7.35 4.78 11.01
CA GLU A 84 6.33 5.65 11.58
C GLU A 84 7.01 6.70 12.46
N LEU A 85 7.12 7.91 11.93
CA LEU A 85 7.64 9.06 12.62
C LEU A 85 6.48 9.77 13.32
N VAL A 86 6.45 9.72 14.65
CA VAL A 86 5.42 10.38 15.46
C VAL A 86 5.93 11.73 15.94
N TRP A 87 5.22 12.81 15.58
CA TRP A 87 5.62 14.17 15.96
C TRP A 87 5.78 14.33 17.48
N CYS A 88 4.81 13.84 18.24
CA CYS A 88 4.85 13.91 19.70
C CYS A 88 6.04 13.18 20.33
N ASP A 89 6.58 12.16 19.67
CA ASP A 89 7.77 11.44 20.16
C ASP A 89 9.06 12.20 19.79
N VAL A 90 9.09 12.82 18.60
CA VAL A 90 10.22 13.64 18.14
C VAL A 90 10.27 14.98 18.88
N GLU A 91 9.13 15.58 19.17
CA GLU A 91 9.00 16.90 19.80
C GLU A 91 8.08 16.82 21.04
N PRO A 92 8.55 16.15 22.12
CA PRO A 92 7.74 15.95 23.33
C PRO A 92 7.40 17.25 24.04
N GLN A 93 8.19 18.31 23.82
CA GLN A 93 7.94 19.68 24.25
C GLN A 93 8.13 20.61 23.04
N GLN A 94 7.26 21.58 22.90
CA GLN A 94 7.29 22.53 21.77
C GLN A 94 8.68 23.17 21.60
N GLY A 95 9.23 23.04 20.38
CA GLY A 95 10.55 23.56 20.02
C GLY A 95 11.73 22.68 20.43
N GLN A 96 11.50 21.58 21.15
CA GLN A 96 12.56 20.65 21.57
C GLN A 96 12.46 19.35 20.78
N ARG A 97 13.19 19.26 19.67
CA ARG A 97 13.16 18.12 18.74
C ARG A 97 14.35 17.20 18.93
N ASP A 98 14.07 15.92 19.17
CA ASP A 98 15.06 14.85 19.16
C ASP A 98 14.86 13.97 17.92
N TRP A 99 15.77 14.09 16.97
CA TRP A 99 15.76 13.33 15.72
C TRP A 99 16.56 12.03 15.78
N SER A 100 17.21 11.74 16.91
CA SER A 100 18.21 10.66 17.02
C SER A 100 17.69 9.29 16.59
N ALA A 101 16.46 8.94 16.99
CA ALA A 101 15.85 7.67 16.62
C ALA A 101 15.56 7.58 15.11
N VAL A 102 15.00 8.66 14.53
CA VAL A 102 14.68 8.70 13.09
C VAL A 102 15.96 8.74 12.26
N ASP A 103 16.97 9.52 12.67
CA ASP A 103 18.28 9.57 12.01
C ASP A 103 18.93 8.19 11.92
N ARG A 104 18.88 7.42 13.02
CA ARG A 104 19.42 6.08 13.09
C ARG A 104 18.72 5.14 12.09
N VAL A 105 17.38 5.10 12.08
CA VAL A 105 16.65 4.18 11.21
C VAL A 105 16.79 4.54 9.73
N VAL A 106 16.85 5.82 9.38
CA VAL A 106 17.12 6.28 8.01
C VAL A 106 18.52 5.87 7.57
N ALA A 107 19.53 6.04 8.45
CA ALA A 107 20.90 5.63 8.15
C ALA A 107 21.02 4.10 8.05
N ASP A 108 20.33 3.34 8.91
CA ASP A 108 20.33 1.87 8.88
C ASP A 108 19.70 1.34 7.58
N ALA A 109 18.57 1.87 7.16
CA ALA A 109 17.95 1.52 5.90
C ALA A 109 18.90 1.76 4.71
N GLY A 110 19.51 2.94 4.65
CA GLY A 110 20.47 3.30 3.60
C GLY A 110 21.68 2.37 3.55
N ARG A 111 22.23 1.96 4.72
CA ARG A 111 23.33 0.99 4.78
C ARG A 111 22.94 -0.40 4.26
N LEU A 112 21.66 -0.77 4.39
CA LEU A 112 21.12 -2.03 3.90
C LEU A 112 20.64 -1.94 2.44
N GLY A 113 20.80 -0.79 1.78
CA GLY A 113 20.38 -0.57 0.40
C GLY A 113 18.88 -0.30 0.23
N PHE A 114 18.14 -0.06 1.32
CA PHE A 114 16.72 0.23 1.26
C PHE A 114 16.45 1.74 1.18
N GLN A 115 15.51 2.12 0.32
CA GLN A 115 14.91 3.46 0.33
C GLN A 115 13.97 3.57 1.54
N MET A 116 14.16 4.62 2.34
CA MET A 116 13.28 4.91 3.47
C MET A 116 12.06 5.69 2.99
N ALA A 117 10.88 5.26 3.40
CA ALA A 117 9.63 6.04 3.35
C ALA A 117 9.21 6.41 4.77
N LEU A 118 8.63 7.60 4.98
CA LEU A 118 8.21 8.05 6.29
C LEU A 118 6.69 8.15 6.38
N LYS A 119 6.08 7.53 7.39
CA LYS A 119 4.71 7.82 7.81
C LYS A 119 4.78 8.91 8.87
N ILE A 120 4.33 10.13 8.54
CA ILE A 120 4.31 11.28 9.45
C ILE A 120 3.01 11.23 10.24
N ARG A 121 3.11 10.89 11.52
CA ARG A 121 1.99 10.80 12.44
C ARG A 121 2.07 11.92 13.47
N VAL A 122 0.90 12.42 13.88
CA VAL A 122 0.85 13.46 14.90
C VAL A 122 1.10 12.89 16.29
N GLY A 123 0.38 11.86 16.67
CA GLY A 123 0.35 11.35 18.04
C GLY A 123 -0.58 12.20 18.93
N SER A 124 -0.35 12.15 20.23
CA SER A 124 -1.15 12.87 21.23
C SER A 124 -0.26 13.45 22.34
N CYS A 125 -0.14 14.78 22.36
CA CYS A 125 0.73 15.52 23.27
C CYS A 125 0.29 16.98 23.40
N TRP A 126 1.22 17.86 23.70
CA TRP A 126 1.02 19.32 23.75
C TRP A 126 0.42 19.86 22.43
N ALA A 127 0.80 19.29 21.28
CA ALA A 127 0.38 19.73 19.96
C ALA A 127 -1.12 19.47 19.68
N THR A 128 -1.74 18.53 20.38
CA THR A 128 -3.15 18.14 20.22
C THR A 128 -4.05 18.63 21.36
N GLY A 129 -3.48 19.34 22.34
CA GLY A 129 -4.22 19.82 23.52
C GLY A 129 -4.70 18.71 24.46
N GLN A 130 -4.37 17.45 24.19
CA GLN A 130 -4.75 16.32 25.02
C GLN A 130 -3.52 15.53 25.46
N ARG A 131 -3.46 15.22 26.76
CA ARG A 131 -2.59 14.16 27.26
C ARG A 131 -3.41 12.88 27.29
N LEU A 132 -3.04 11.89 26.49
CA LEU A 132 -3.59 10.57 26.69
C LEU A 132 -3.10 10.06 28.04
N SER A 133 -4.03 9.59 28.88
CA SER A 133 -3.67 8.83 30.06
C SER A 133 -2.81 7.65 29.64
N GLU A 134 -1.69 7.44 30.30
CA GLU A 134 -0.77 6.33 30.12
C GLU A 134 -1.53 4.99 30.22
N ARG A 135 -2.09 4.53 29.12
CA ARG A 135 -2.52 3.14 29.01
C ARG A 135 -1.37 2.37 28.37
N GLY A 136 -0.60 1.77 29.22
CA GLY A 136 0.33 0.69 29.00
C GLY A 136 1.19 0.78 27.72
N ARG A 137 2.41 0.44 27.83
CA ARG A 137 3.55 0.50 26.91
C ARG A 137 3.35 -0.02 25.46
N GLN A 138 2.11 -0.32 25.04
CA GLN A 138 1.73 -0.79 23.71
C GLN A 138 0.47 -0.09 23.16
N ALA A 139 -0.07 0.90 23.85
CA ALA A 139 -1.09 1.72 23.24
C ALA A 139 -0.42 2.49 22.09
N LYS A 140 -0.61 2.00 20.87
CA LYS A 140 -0.39 2.80 19.68
C LYS A 140 -1.16 4.08 19.92
N THR A 141 -0.45 5.16 20.20
CA THR A 141 -1.07 6.41 20.61
C THR A 141 -1.88 6.93 19.46
N ALA A 142 -3.21 7.01 19.60
CA ALA A 142 -4.06 7.56 18.58
C ALA A 142 -3.63 9.00 18.29
N SER A 143 -3.39 9.32 17.03
CA SER A 143 -3.20 10.69 16.59
C SER A 143 -4.51 11.46 16.66
N LEU A 144 -4.41 12.77 16.89
CA LEU A 144 -5.52 13.71 16.87
C LEU A 144 -5.17 14.86 15.92
N LEU A 145 -6.18 15.60 15.46
CA LEU A 145 -5.93 16.84 14.73
C LEU A 145 -5.13 17.81 15.62
N PRO A 146 -4.02 18.37 15.13
CA PRO A 146 -3.28 19.37 15.87
C PRO A 146 -4.13 20.60 16.21
N SER A 147 -3.97 21.11 17.40
CA SER A 147 -4.60 22.38 17.82
C SER A 147 -3.95 23.60 17.17
N ASP A 148 -2.70 23.48 16.74
CA ASP A 148 -1.91 24.49 16.03
C ASP A 148 -1.37 23.90 14.73
N LEU A 149 -2.04 24.22 13.61
CA LEU A 149 -1.65 23.76 12.27
C LEU A 149 -0.40 24.48 11.74
N ASP A 150 -0.05 25.66 12.24
CA ASP A 150 1.18 26.33 11.83
C ASP A 150 2.40 25.65 12.47
N ALA A 151 2.28 25.21 13.72
CA ALA A 151 3.28 24.37 14.34
C ALA A 151 3.44 23.03 13.59
N TYR A 152 2.32 22.41 13.15
CA TYR A 152 2.35 21.19 12.33
C TYR A 152 3.05 21.42 10.98
N ARG A 153 2.72 22.52 10.27
CA ARG A 153 3.43 22.90 9.02
C ARG A 153 4.93 23.03 9.25
N GLY A 154 5.32 23.70 10.32
CA GLY A 154 6.73 23.87 10.70
C GLY A 154 7.43 22.55 11.02
N PHE A 155 6.71 21.58 11.60
CA PHE A 155 7.23 20.25 11.85
C PHE A 155 7.39 19.44 10.55
N VAL A 156 6.37 19.38 9.69
CA VAL A 156 6.42 18.66 8.40
C VAL A 156 7.53 19.22 7.51
N ALA A 157 7.66 20.56 7.43
CA ALA A 157 8.75 21.20 6.68
C ALA A 157 10.13 20.79 7.20
N ALA A 158 10.29 20.69 8.52
CA ALA A 158 11.55 20.25 9.15
C ALA A 158 11.85 18.76 8.85
N VAL A 159 10.83 17.90 8.81
CA VAL A 159 10.98 16.48 8.39
C VAL A 159 11.51 16.42 6.96
N VAL A 160 10.85 17.08 6.01
CA VAL A 160 11.26 17.04 4.60
C VAL A 160 12.66 17.61 4.42
N SER A 161 12.93 18.82 4.94
CA SER A 161 14.26 19.46 4.85
C SER A 161 15.39 18.60 5.43
N ARG A 162 15.09 17.78 6.45
CA ARG A 162 16.07 16.91 7.08
C ARG A 162 16.33 15.64 6.31
N TYR A 163 15.30 15.00 5.74
CA TYR A 163 15.38 13.64 5.23
C TYR A 163 15.39 13.54 3.71
N GLN A 164 14.88 14.52 2.96
CA GLN A 164 14.99 14.57 1.52
C GLN A 164 16.47 14.48 1.04
N PRO A 165 17.44 15.22 1.62
CA PRO A 165 18.85 15.08 1.24
C PRO A 165 19.47 13.72 1.60
N ARG A 166 18.76 12.88 2.33
CA ARG A 166 19.14 11.53 2.72
C ARG A 166 18.41 10.46 1.90
N GLY A 167 17.74 10.85 0.81
CA GLY A 167 17.05 9.95 -0.11
C GLY A 167 15.65 9.53 0.32
N VAL A 168 15.00 10.25 1.26
CA VAL A 168 13.58 10.06 1.57
C VAL A 168 12.75 10.86 0.58
N GLU A 169 12.01 10.13 -0.28
CA GLU A 169 11.20 10.70 -1.36
C GLU A 169 9.71 10.42 -1.19
N ARG A 170 9.32 9.57 -0.20
CA ARG A 170 7.94 9.11 0.00
C ARG A 170 7.49 9.43 1.42
N TYR A 171 6.34 10.10 1.50
CA TYR A 171 5.75 10.50 2.78
C TYR A 171 4.27 10.09 2.80
N ALA A 172 3.88 9.32 3.81
CA ALA A 172 2.48 9.05 4.10
C ALA A 172 2.03 9.89 5.29
N VAL A 173 0.77 10.31 5.31
CA VAL A 173 0.20 11.11 6.39
C VAL A 173 -0.71 10.24 7.24
N GLU A 174 -0.29 9.97 8.48
CA GLU A 174 -0.94 9.09 9.45
C GLU A 174 -0.80 7.59 9.14
N ASN A 175 -1.55 6.75 9.88
CA ASN A 175 -1.62 5.30 9.69
C ASN A 175 -3.02 4.78 10.01
N GLU A 176 -3.57 3.89 9.17
CA GLU A 176 -4.84 3.19 9.37
C GLU A 176 -5.96 4.07 9.99
N VAL A 177 -6.19 5.21 9.38
CA VAL A 177 -7.00 6.32 9.94
C VAL A 177 -8.45 5.97 10.26
N ASN A 178 -8.98 4.91 9.67
CA ASN A 178 -10.29 4.36 10.02
C ASN A 178 -10.30 3.60 11.35
N ALA A 179 -9.13 3.21 11.86
CA ALA A 179 -9.00 2.53 13.16
C ALA A 179 -8.82 3.55 14.28
N PRO A 180 -9.73 3.59 15.30
CA PRO A 180 -9.67 4.57 16.38
C PRO A 180 -8.37 4.51 17.21
N VAL A 181 -7.68 3.39 17.19
CA VAL A 181 -6.39 3.20 17.87
C VAL A 181 -5.26 3.99 17.21
N PHE A 182 -5.41 4.38 15.94
CA PHE A 182 -4.42 5.18 15.22
C PHE A 182 -4.86 6.63 15.03
N TRP A 183 -6.15 6.87 14.73
CA TRP A 183 -6.69 8.21 14.49
C TRP A 183 -7.98 8.42 15.27
N GLY A 184 -7.99 9.38 16.19
CA GLY A 184 -9.10 9.66 17.10
C GLY A 184 -10.04 10.78 16.64
N SER A 185 -9.65 11.58 15.64
CA SER A 185 -10.47 12.67 15.09
C SER A 185 -11.37 12.18 13.95
N THR A 186 -12.12 13.09 13.31
CA THR A 186 -13.05 12.78 12.24
C THR A 186 -12.36 12.54 10.88
N ALA A 187 -13.11 12.03 9.90
CA ALA A 187 -12.63 11.90 8.52
C ALA A 187 -12.41 13.27 7.84
N ALA A 188 -13.20 14.29 8.23
CA ALA A 188 -12.99 15.67 7.76
C ALA A 188 -11.72 16.30 8.32
N ASP A 189 -11.41 16.04 9.59
CA ASP A 189 -10.15 16.46 10.20
C ASP A 189 -8.94 15.81 9.53
N TYR A 190 -9.07 14.53 9.17
CA TYR A 190 -8.05 13.81 8.43
C TYR A 190 -7.83 14.38 7.01
N ASP A 191 -8.91 14.60 6.25
CA ASP A 191 -8.83 15.24 4.92
C ASP A 191 -8.10 16.59 5.01
N HIS A 192 -8.46 17.41 6.03
CA HIS A 192 -7.81 18.70 6.25
C HIS A 192 -6.31 18.56 6.59
N LEU A 193 -5.95 17.61 7.47
CA LEU A 193 -4.56 17.36 7.87
C LEU A 193 -3.71 16.96 6.65
N VAL A 194 -4.21 16.05 5.80
CA VAL A 194 -3.48 15.59 4.60
C VAL A 194 -3.26 16.74 3.63
N ARG A 195 -4.25 17.60 3.40
CA ARG A 195 -4.10 18.80 2.53
C ARG A 195 -3.02 19.75 3.05
N VAL A 196 -2.99 19.97 4.36
CA VAL A 196 -1.95 20.79 4.99
C VAL A 196 -0.58 20.16 4.82
N ALA A 197 -0.44 18.85 5.10
CA ALA A 197 0.83 18.15 4.99
C ALA A 197 1.34 18.10 3.54
N ALA A 198 0.48 17.72 2.58
CA ALA A 198 0.83 17.63 1.16
C ALA A 198 1.34 18.96 0.61
N ALA A 199 0.64 20.06 0.91
CA ALA A 199 1.06 21.39 0.48
C ALA A 199 2.45 21.78 1.01
N VAL A 200 2.79 21.40 2.24
CA VAL A 200 4.10 21.65 2.85
C VAL A 200 5.17 20.75 2.24
N ILE A 201 4.86 19.46 2.05
CA ILE A 201 5.79 18.49 1.49
C ILE A 201 6.18 18.92 0.08
N HIS A 202 5.21 19.18 -0.82
CA HIS A 202 5.48 19.60 -2.19
C HIS A 202 6.13 20.98 -2.30
N ALA A 203 5.87 21.88 -1.36
CA ALA A 203 6.59 23.17 -1.32
C ALA A 203 8.07 23.02 -0.95
N ALA A 204 8.40 21.99 -0.13
CA ALA A 204 9.78 21.72 0.29
C ALA A 204 10.51 20.78 -0.69
N ASP A 205 9.78 19.85 -1.31
CA ASP A 205 10.27 18.88 -2.29
C ASP A 205 9.18 18.63 -3.35
N PRO A 206 9.22 19.30 -4.51
CA PRO A 206 8.23 19.14 -5.58
C PRO A 206 8.17 17.72 -6.19
N GLU A 207 9.22 16.91 -6.05
CA GLU A 207 9.31 15.55 -6.59
C GLU A 207 8.88 14.49 -5.55
N ALA A 208 8.59 14.91 -4.34
CA ALA A 208 8.15 14.00 -3.29
C ALA A 208 6.82 13.31 -3.66
N VAL A 209 6.71 12.04 -3.29
CA VAL A 209 5.46 11.27 -3.43
C VAL A 209 4.70 11.29 -2.12
N VAL A 210 3.56 11.94 -2.10
CA VAL A 210 2.66 12.01 -0.93
C VAL A 210 1.59 10.93 -1.01
N LEU A 211 1.42 10.18 0.07
CA LEU A 211 0.40 9.14 0.20
C LEU A 211 -0.56 9.45 1.36
N ASP A 212 -1.73 8.86 1.28
CA ASP A 212 -2.64 8.76 2.42
C ASP A 212 -2.08 7.85 3.53
N GLY A 213 -2.72 7.85 4.69
CA GLY A 213 -2.31 7.01 5.83
C GLY A 213 -2.65 5.53 5.70
N GLY A 214 -3.27 5.15 4.59
CA GLY A 214 -3.83 3.82 4.40
C GLY A 214 -5.13 3.60 5.19
N ILE A 215 -5.93 2.69 4.68
CA ILE A 215 -7.11 2.16 5.38
C ILE A 215 -6.77 0.74 5.82
N SER A 216 -7.11 0.38 7.05
CA SER A 216 -6.88 -0.99 7.55
C SER A 216 -7.48 -2.01 6.59
N SER A 217 -6.86 -3.17 6.47
CA SER A 217 -7.32 -4.24 5.57
C SER A 217 -8.81 -4.54 5.76
N THR A 218 -9.29 -4.56 7.00
CA THR A 218 -10.73 -4.75 7.30
C THR A 218 -11.62 -3.66 6.71
N GLY A 219 -11.17 -2.41 6.66
CA GLY A 219 -11.92 -1.31 6.05
C GLY A 219 -12.09 -1.47 4.55
N SER A 220 -11.08 -1.99 3.87
CA SER A 220 -11.12 -2.25 2.42
C SER A 220 -12.19 -3.30 2.05
N GLY A 221 -12.39 -4.32 2.89
CA GLY A 221 -13.46 -5.30 2.69
C GLY A 221 -14.87 -4.69 2.78
N ALA A 222 -15.09 -3.75 3.71
CA ALA A 222 -16.34 -3.03 3.81
C ALA A 222 -16.57 -2.16 2.55
N GLY A 223 -15.53 -1.47 2.07
CA GLY A 223 -15.59 -0.67 0.84
C GLY A 223 -15.92 -1.47 -0.41
N LEU A 224 -15.29 -2.64 -0.57
CA LEU A 224 -15.57 -3.56 -1.68
C LEU A 224 -17.04 -4.05 -1.65
N ALA A 225 -17.53 -4.45 -0.48
CA ALA A 225 -18.90 -4.92 -0.33
C ALA A 225 -19.94 -3.80 -0.58
N ALA A 226 -19.69 -2.60 -0.06
CA ALA A 226 -20.53 -1.44 -0.31
C ALA A 226 -20.59 -1.09 -1.80
N TRP A 227 -19.46 -1.09 -2.49
CA TRP A 227 -19.40 -0.85 -3.93
C TRP A 227 -20.22 -1.86 -4.74
N LEU A 228 -20.19 -3.14 -4.40
CA LEU A 228 -20.99 -4.16 -5.08
C LEU A 228 -22.49 -3.97 -4.83
N LEU A 229 -22.89 -3.56 -3.62
CA LEU A 229 -24.30 -3.18 -3.33
C LEU A 229 -24.76 -2.00 -4.19
N ASP A 230 -23.94 -0.96 -4.30
CA ASP A 230 -24.22 0.22 -5.13
C ASP A 230 -24.35 -0.13 -6.62
N GLN A 231 -23.70 -1.22 -7.07
CA GLN A 231 -23.86 -1.77 -8.43
C GLN A 231 -25.11 -2.64 -8.61
N GLY A 232 -25.94 -2.78 -7.57
CA GLY A 232 -27.10 -3.66 -7.58
C GLY A 232 -26.76 -5.16 -7.51
N LYS A 233 -25.52 -5.52 -7.17
CA LYS A 233 -25.02 -6.91 -7.10
C LYS A 233 -25.10 -7.42 -5.67
N ALA A 234 -26.28 -7.49 -5.11
CA ALA A 234 -26.48 -7.73 -3.68
C ALA A 234 -25.95 -9.10 -3.21
N ASP A 235 -26.19 -10.17 -3.97
CA ASP A 235 -25.71 -11.50 -3.61
C ASP A 235 -24.17 -11.61 -3.76
N ASP A 236 -23.61 -11.00 -4.81
CA ASP A 236 -22.16 -10.90 -5.00
C ASP A 236 -21.51 -10.11 -3.85
N ALA A 237 -22.17 -9.06 -3.35
CA ALA A 237 -21.69 -8.24 -2.25
C ALA A 237 -21.59 -9.07 -0.95
N VAL A 238 -22.63 -9.85 -0.62
CA VAL A 238 -22.63 -10.77 0.52
C VAL A 238 -21.53 -11.83 0.37
N ALA A 239 -21.42 -12.44 -0.81
CA ALA A 239 -20.39 -13.44 -1.09
C ALA A 239 -18.97 -12.87 -0.99
N ALA A 240 -18.74 -11.66 -1.54
CA ALA A 240 -17.45 -10.98 -1.46
C ALA A 240 -17.10 -10.59 -0.01
N TYR A 241 -18.05 -10.07 0.74
CA TYR A 241 -17.87 -9.76 2.15
C TYR A 241 -17.47 -11.00 2.96
N ARG A 242 -18.21 -12.09 2.86
CA ARG A 242 -17.92 -13.33 3.59
C ARG A 242 -16.58 -13.94 3.20
N ARG A 243 -16.23 -13.93 1.91
CA ARG A 243 -14.92 -14.37 1.44
C ARG A 243 -13.79 -13.49 1.99
N TYR A 244 -13.99 -12.16 2.00
CA TYR A 244 -12.99 -11.22 2.50
C TYR A 244 -12.69 -11.44 3.98
N TYR A 245 -13.71 -11.62 4.79
CA TYR A 245 -13.57 -11.81 6.24
C TYR A 245 -13.49 -13.28 6.67
N ALA A 246 -13.38 -14.25 5.77
CA ALA A 246 -13.48 -15.67 6.08
C ALA A 246 -12.58 -16.08 7.27
N ARG A 247 -11.28 -15.80 7.21
CA ARG A 247 -10.33 -16.13 8.29
C ARG A 247 -10.65 -15.44 9.62
N ARG A 248 -11.20 -14.24 9.56
CA ARG A 248 -11.57 -13.47 10.76
C ARG A 248 -12.85 -14.02 11.40
N LEU A 249 -13.82 -14.36 10.57
CA LEU A 249 -15.09 -14.96 11.01
C LEU A 249 -14.85 -16.35 11.63
N GLU A 250 -14.08 -17.20 10.96
CA GLU A 250 -13.72 -18.53 11.46
C GLU A 250 -12.97 -18.48 12.79
N SER A 251 -12.15 -17.48 13.02
CA SER A 251 -11.38 -17.32 14.25
C SER A 251 -12.15 -16.65 15.39
N GLY A 252 -13.36 -16.13 15.15
CA GLY A 252 -14.09 -15.30 16.08
C GLY A 252 -13.44 -13.94 16.39
N ARG A 253 -12.45 -13.53 15.60
CA ARG A 253 -11.69 -12.27 15.76
C ARG A 253 -12.13 -11.19 14.77
N SER A 254 -13.30 -11.33 14.17
CA SER A 254 -13.85 -10.32 13.30
C SER A 254 -14.50 -9.21 14.13
N GLN A 255 -14.18 -7.97 13.82
CA GLN A 255 -14.92 -6.79 14.29
C GLN A 255 -16.20 -6.58 13.45
N MET A 256 -16.28 -7.24 12.30
CA MET A 256 -17.41 -7.22 11.39
C MET A 256 -18.27 -8.48 11.65
N PRO A 257 -19.62 -8.36 11.68
CA PRO A 257 -20.48 -9.51 11.92
C PRO A 257 -20.46 -10.49 10.73
N ASP A 258 -20.80 -11.76 11.00
CA ASP A 258 -21.12 -12.69 9.92
C ASP A 258 -22.48 -12.30 9.32
N VAL A 259 -22.55 -12.21 7.99
CA VAL A 259 -23.74 -11.78 7.25
C VAL A 259 -24.11 -12.81 6.21
N HIS A 260 -25.40 -13.05 6.01
CA HIS A 260 -25.92 -14.03 5.06
C HIS A 260 -26.91 -13.44 4.06
N THR A 261 -27.37 -12.23 4.32
CA THR A 261 -28.37 -11.53 3.48
C THR A 261 -27.94 -10.12 3.15
N PRO A 262 -28.41 -9.53 2.04
CA PRO A 262 -28.17 -8.13 1.72
C PRO A 262 -28.59 -7.13 2.80
N ALA A 263 -29.68 -7.43 3.52
CA ALA A 263 -30.15 -6.58 4.62
C ALA A 263 -29.21 -6.61 5.83
N GLU A 264 -28.69 -7.78 6.18
CA GLU A 264 -27.66 -7.91 7.23
C GLU A 264 -26.35 -7.23 6.81
N LEU A 265 -25.98 -7.35 5.53
CA LEU A 265 -24.79 -6.65 5.01
C LEU A 265 -24.96 -5.15 5.12
N GLN A 266 -26.11 -4.60 4.70
CA GLN A 266 -26.40 -3.16 4.82
C GLN A 266 -26.28 -2.72 6.28
N ALA A 267 -26.88 -3.46 7.21
CA ALA A 267 -26.80 -3.17 8.65
C ALA A 267 -25.34 -3.21 9.17
N ALA A 268 -24.53 -4.14 8.68
CA ALA A 268 -23.10 -4.23 9.02
C ALA A 268 -22.31 -3.03 8.53
N LEU A 269 -22.61 -2.55 7.33
CA LEU A 269 -21.95 -1.38 6.73
C LEU A 269 -22.40 -0.07 7.42
N ASP A 270 -23.68 0.08 7.74
CA ASP A 270 -24.23 1.24 8.46
C ASP A 270 -23.83 1.29 9.94
N GLY A 271 -23.44 0.16 10.51
CA GLY A 271 -22.99 -0.02 11.89
C GLY A 271 -21.44 -0.02 11.98
N PRO A 272 -20.83 -1.19 12.20
CA PRO A 272 -19.38 -1.28 12.41
C PRO A 272 -18.55 -0.85 11.20
N GLY A 273 -19.08 -0.99 9.97
CA GLY A 273 -18.41 -0.59 8.73
C GLY A 273 -18.40 0.92 8.46
N ARG A 274 -19.33 1.67 9.03
CA ARG A 274 -19.57 3.08 8.70
C ARG A 274 -18.33 3.95 8.77
N ARG A 275 -17.57 3.85 9.87
CA ARG A 275 -16.34 4.63 10.03
C ARG A 275 -15.34 4.34 8.89
N SER A 276 -15.18 3.09 8.49
CA SER A 276 -14.29 2.75 7.38
C SER A 276 -14.73 3.36 6.06
N LEU A 277 -16.04 3.38 5.79
CA LEU A 277 -16.61 4.01 4.58
C LEU A 277 -16.40 5.52 4.58
N GLU A 278 -16.59 6.20 5.72
CA GLU A 278 -16.36 7.65 5.86
C GLU A 278 -14.88 8.02 5.54
N PHE A 279 -13.92 7.24 6.04
CA PHE A 279 -12.50 7.47 5.78
C PHE A 279 -12.07 7.08 4.37
N LEU A 280 -12.63 6.01 3.79
CA LEU A 280 -12.46 5.67 2.38
C LEU A 280 -12.93 6.80 1.47
N ASP A 281 -14.10 7.38 1.74
CA ASP A 281 -14.61 8.52 0.96
C ASP A 281 -13.70 9.75 1.08
N ALA A 282 -13.15 10.03 2.25
CA ALA A 282 -12.17 11.10 2.43
C ALA A 282 -10.89 10.83 1.62
N THR A 283 -10.35 9.62 1.70
CA THR A 283 -9.14 9.21 0.95
C THR A 283 -9.38 9.28 -0.56
N PHE A 284 -10.52 8.79 -1.06
CA PHE A 284 -10.84 8.89 -2.49
C PHE A 284 -11.08 10.34 -2.96
N ARG A 285 -11.57 11.26 -2.09
CA ARG A 285 -11.58 12.69 -2.41
C ARG A 285 -10.17 13.25 -2.56
N LEU A 286 -9.29 12.98 -1.59
CA LEU A 286 -7.89 13.41 -1.66
C LEU A 286 -7.21 12.94 -2.96
N ALA A 287 -7.49 11.70 -3.38
CA ALA A 287 -7.01 11.15 -4.63
C ALA A 287 -7.57 11.90 -5.85
N ARG A 288 -8.90 12.11 -5.93
CA ARG A 288 -9.55 12.83 -7.04
C ARG A 288 -9.13 14.28 -7.14
N ASP A 289 -8.86 14.92 -6.01
CA ASP A 289 -8.38 16.30 -5.92
C ASP A 289 -6.87 16.42 -6.17
N HIS A 290 -6.18 15.32 -6.46
CA HIS A 290 -4.73 15.25 -6.64
C HIS A 290 -3.94 15.84 -5.46
N VAL A 291 -4.44 15.66 -4.25
CA VAL A 291 -3.73 16.03 -3.01
C VAL A 291 -2.68 15.00 -2.66
N ILE A 292 -2.96 13.74 -2.96
CA ILE A 292 -2.02 12.61 -2.85
C ILE A 292 -1.61 12.13 -4.24
N ASP A 293 -0.36 11.69 -4.36
CA ASP A 293 0.23 11.22 -5.63
C ASP A 293 0.07 9.72 -5.83
N ALA A 294 -0.14 8.98 -4.75
CA ALA A 294 -0.40 7.54 -4.77
C ALA A 294 -1.33 7.13 -3.63
N TYR A 295 -2.13 6.10 -3.87
CA TYR A 295 -2.99 5.48 -2.86
C TYR A 295 -2.19 4.44 -2.08
N GLN A 296 -2.31 4.43 -0.74
CA GLN A 296 -1.68 3.43 0.12
C GLN A 296 -2.64 2.28 0.43
N LEU A 297 -2.25 1.06 0.06
CA LEU A 297 -3.00 -0.16 0.33
C LEU A 297 -2.39 -0.91 1.54
N HIS A 298 -3.26 -1.33 2.48
CA HIS A 298 -2.94 -2.33 3.50
C HIS A 298 -3.74 -3.60 3.21
N PHE A 299 -3.07 -4.75 3.14
CA PHE A 299 -3.71 -6.02 2.77
C PHE A 299 -3.16 -7.19 3.59
N TYR A 300 -4.05 -7.84 4.37
CA TYR A 300 -3.71 -8.96 5.24
C TYR A 300 -4.62 -10.19 5.05
N GLU A 301 -5.47 -10.18 4.03
CA GLU A 301 -6.48 -11.22 3.81
C GLU A 301 -5.98 -12.31 2.85
N ARG A 302 -6.83 -13.28 2.53
CA ARG A 302 -6.52 -14.34 1.56
C ARG A 302 -6.27 -13.76 0.17
N TRP A 303 -5.37 -14.40 -0.56
CA TRP A 303 -4.95 -14.02 -1.92
C TRP A 303 -6.14 -13.87 -2.90
N ASP A 304 -7.19 -14.70 -2.77
CA ASP A 304 -8.36 -14.72 -3.67
C ASP A 304 -9.25 -13.46 -3.58
N ASN A 305 -8.97 -12.57 -2.63
CA ASN A 305 -9.59 -11.26 -2.53
C ASN A 305 -8.89 -10.18 -3.37
N VAL A 306 -7.62 -10.38 -3.73
CA VAL A 306 -6.81 -9.36 -4.43
C VAL A 306 -7.43 -8.93 -5.76
N PRO A 307 -7.94 -9.82 -6.67
CA PRO A 307 -8.49 -9.37 -7.94
C PRO A 307 -9.71 -8.46 -7.78
N GLY A 308 -10.67 -8.86 -6.93
CA GLY A 308 -11.87 -8.05 -6.65
C GLY A 308 -11.53 -6.71 -5.99
N LEU A 309 -10.60 -6.72 -5.03
CA LEU A 309 -10.11 -5.53 -4.36
C LEU A 309 -9.49 -4.53 -5.34
N LEU A 310 -8.60 -4.98 -6.22
CA LEU A 310 -7.95 -4.10 -7.20
C LEU A 310 -8.93 -3.58 -8.26
N THR A 311 -9.90 -4.38 -8.68
CA THR A 311 -10.99 -3.94 -9.58
C THR A 311 -11.78 -2.81 -8.95
N TRP A 312 -12.18 -2.97 -7.68
CA TRP A 312 -12.87 -1.93 -6.92
C TRP A 312 -12.02 -0.66 -6.78
N LEU A 313 -10.77 -0.78 -6.32
CA LEU A 313 -9.89 0.39 -6.13
C LEU A 313 -9.72 1.18 -7.43
N ARG A 314 -9.47 0.50 -8.55
CA ARG A 314 -9.33 1.17 -9.86
C ARG A 314 -10.60 1.86 -10.32
N SER A 315 -11.78 1.39 -9.89
CA SER A 315 -13.04 2.07 -10.17
C SER A 315 -13.26 3.34 -9.33
N ARG A 316 -12.50 3.52 -8.25
CA ARG A 316 -12.63 4.65 -7.30
C ARG A 316 -11.51 5.68 -7.42
N LEU A 317 -10.35 5.26 -7.87
CA LEU A 317 -9.16 6.10 -8.03
C LEU A 317 -9.14 6.76 -9.42
N PRO A 318 -8.52 7.93 -9.57
CA PRO A 318 -8.24 8.52 -10.88
C PRO A 318 -7.47 7.57 -11.79
N ASP A 319 -7.70 7.67 -13.10
CA ASP A 319 -7.00 6.88 -14.09
C ASP A 319 -5.47 7.06 -13.97
N GLY A 320 -4.76 5.94 -13.91
CA GLY A 320 -3.30 5.94 -13.84
C GLY A 320 -2.73 6.25 -12.44
N MET A 321 -3.55 6.53 -11.43
CA MET A 321 -3.04 6.75 -10.07
C MET A 321 -2.29 5.52 -9.56
N PRO A 322 -1.03 5.68 -9.11
CA PRO A 322 -0.26 4.59 -8.53
C PRO A 322 -0.91 4.04 -7.25
N VAL A 323 -0.85 2.72 -7.08
CA VAL A 323 -1.19 2.05 -5.83
C VAL A 323 0.09 1.45 -5.25
N GLN A 324 0.41 1.82 -4.02
CA GLN A 324 1.54 1.32 -3.27
C GLN A 324 1.02 0.52 -2.06
N ALA A 325 1.48 -0.70 -1.86
CA ALA A 325 1.08 -1.50 -0.72
C ALA A 325 2.20 -1.46 0.33
N TRP A 326 2.05 -0.58 1.33
CA TRP A 326 3.07 -0.42 2.38
C TRP A 326 2.92 -1.41 3.52
N GLU A 327 1.77 -2.04 3.62
CA GLU A 327 1.53 -3.10 4.60
C GLU A 327 0.85 -4.29 3.93
N VAL A 328 1.64 -5.29 3.62
CA VAL A 328 1.15 -6.57 3.10
C VAL A 328 1.61 -7.70 4.02
N GLY A 329 0.69 -8.54 4.38
CA GLY A 329 0.97 -9.70 5.22
C GLY A 329 -0.19 -10.68 5.18
N LEU A 330 -0.22 -11.59 6.14
CA LEU A 330 -1.29 -12.57 6.23
C LEU A 330 -1.90 -12.51 7.63
N PHE A 331 -3.21 -12.24 7.72
CA PHE A 331 -3.96 -12.50 8.93
C PHE A 331 -4.49 -13.94 8.87
N TRP A 332 -3.84 -14.83 9.63
CA TRP A 332 -4.16 -16.27 9.61
C TRP A 332 -4.26 -16.86 11.01
N PRO A 333 -5.34 -16.58 11.74
CA PRO A 333 -5.55 -17.14 13.06
C PRO A 333 -5.50 -18.67 13.03
N GLY A 334 -4.67 -19.28 13.88
CA GLY A 334 -4.40 -20.72 13.82
C GLY A 334 -3.16 -21.09 12.99
N GLY A 335 -2.71 -20.20 12.11
CA GLY A 335 -1.56 -20.40 11.24
C GLY A 335 -1.83 -21.33 10.05
N PRO A 336 -0.87 -21.44 9.12
CA PRO A 336 -0.89 -22.41 8.03
C PRO A 336 -0.74 -23.85 8.56
N GLY A 337 -1.15 -24.82 7.76
CA GLY A 337 -0.94 -26.24 8.04
C GLY A 337 0.53 -26.61 8.04
N ASP A 338 1.30 -26.02 7.11
CA ASP A 338 2.74 -26.19 6.99
C ASP A 338 3.43 -24.98 6.34
N GLU A 339 4.74 -25.01 6.26
CA GLU A 339 5.57 -23.95 5.66
C GLU A 339 5.36 -23.80 4.14
N ALA A 340 5.00 -24.87 3.44
CA ALA A 340 4.74 -24.82 2.00
C ALA A 340 3.44 -24.07 1.71
N GLU A 341 2.42 -24.24 2.55
CA GLU A 341 1.17 -23.50 2.46
C GLU A 341 1.39 -22.00 2.70
N LEU A 342 2.20 -21.65 3.71
CA LEU A 342 2.58 -20.25 3.96
C LEU A 342 3.31 -19.63 2.77
N ALA A 343 4.29 -20.33 2.22
CA ALA A 343 5.03 -19.89 1.04
C ALA A 343 4.11 -19.74 -0.19
N GLY A 344 3.18 -20.69 -0.38
CA GLY A 344 2.18 -20.64 -1.43
C GLY A 344 1.26 -19.42 -1.35
N GLU A 345 0.73 -19.12 -0.16
CA GLU A 345 -0.11 -17.95 0.06
C GLU A 345 0.68 -16.64 -0.15
N THR A 346 1.92 -16.57 0.37
CA THR A 346 2.83 -15.45 0.15
C THR A 346 3.09 -15.21 -1.33
N ALA A 347 3.36 -16.28 -2.10
CA ALA A 347 3.53 -16.20 -3.55
C ALA A 347 2.30 -15.64 -4.25
N LYS A 348 1.11 -16.17 -3.92
CA LYS A 348 -0.16 -15.79 -4.56
C LYS A 348 -0.51 -14.33 -4.32
N VAL A 349 -0.43 -13.86 -3.05
CA VAL A 349 -0.68 -12.45 -2.70
C VAL A 349 0.29 -11.54 -3.45
N THR A 350 1.59 -11.84 -3.37
CA THR A 350 2.63 -11.01 -4.01
C THR A 350 2.45 -10.99 -5.53
N ALA A 351 2.26 -12.15 -6.16
CA ALA A 351 2.08 -12.27 -7.59
C ALA A 351 0.88 -11.46 -8.11
N LEU A 352 -0.27 -11.56 -7.44
CA LEU A 352 -1.48 -10.85 -7.86
C LEU A 352 -1.40 -9.33 -7.65
N LEU A 353 -0.78 -8.87 -6.56
CA LEU A 353 -0.54 -7.44 -6.34
C LEU A 353 0.38 -6.87 -7.41
N LEU A 354 1.51 -7.54 -7.69
CA LEU A 354 2.46 -7.12 -8.73
C LEU A 354 1.84 -7.18 -10.13
N ALA A 355 1.09 -8.23 -10.45
CA ALA A 355 0.35 -8.38 -11.71
C ALA A 355 -0.69 -7.26 -11.89
N GLY A 356 -1.33 -6.84 -10.80
CA GLY A 356 -2.23 -5.69 -10.76
C GLY A 356 -1.55 -4.32 -10.81
N GLY A 357 -0.22 -4.26 -10.91
CA GLY A 357 0.55 -3.01 -10.99
C GLY A 357 0.75 -2.30 -9.65
N VAL A 358 0.53 -2.99 -8.53
CA VAL A 358 0.81 -2.44 -7.19
C VAL A 358 2.32 -2.46 -6.94
N ARG A 359 2.92 -1.30 -6.71
CA ARG A 359 4.38 -1.13 -6.49
C ARG A 359 4.69 0.11 -5.66
N PRO A 360 5.53 0.01 -4.62
CA PRO A 360 6.11 -1.21 -4.08
C PRO A 360 5.09 -2.05 -3.30
N VAL A 361 5.41 -3.35 -3.12
CA VAL A 361 4.75 -4.26 -2.19
C VAL A 361 5.69 -4.44 -1.00
N ILE A 362 5.34 -3.92 0.18
CA ILE A 362 6.16 -4.01 1.39
C ILE A 362 5.54 -5.04 2.33
N TRP A 363 6.29 -6.11 2.61
CA TRP A 363 5.81 -7.18 3.49
C TRP A 363 5.97 -6.82 4.97
N LEU A 364 4.89 -7.02 5.75
CA LEU A 364 4.79 -6.78 7.18
C LEU A 364 3.90 -7.87 7.84
N PRO A 365 4.25 -8.44 9.01
CA PRO A 365 5.55 -8.31 9.66
C PRO A 365 6.61 -9.14 8.95
N ALA A 366 7.84 -8.65 8.95
CA ALA A 366 8.96 -9.49 8.55
C ALA A 366 9.13 -10.59 9.58
N ILE A 367 9.10 -10.23 10.85
CA ILE A 367 9.07 -11.20 11.95
C ILE A 367 7.72 -11.27 12.61
N ALA A 368 7.55 -12.39 13.08
CA ALA A 368 6.84 -12.74 14.25
C ALA A 368 7.39 -12.04 15.48
N ASP A 369 6.49 -11.47 16.31
CA ASP A 369 6.81 -10.77 17.56
C ASP A 369 7.87 -11.54 18.38
N VAL A 370 9.09 -11.00 18.49
CA VAL A 370 10.20 -11.58 19.25
C VAL A 370 9.81 -11.74 20.73
N ALA A 371 8.87 -10.96 21.22
CA ALA A 371 8.36 -11.07 22.59
C ALA A 371 7.37 -12.24 22.79
N GLY A 372 7.04 -13.01 21.75
CA GLY A 372 6.25 -14.23 21.87
C GLY A 372 4.78 -14.04 22.24
N LYS A 373 4.20 -12.86 21.98
CA LYS A 373 2.88 -12.50 22.51
C LYS A 373 1.75 -12.54 21.49
N GLY A 374 1.95 -13.00 20.28
CA GLY A 374 0.89 -12.94 19.28
C GLY A 374 0.79 -14.11 18.33
N ASP A 375 -0.39 -14.28 17.76
CA ASP A 375 -0.61 -15.18 16.63
C ASP A 375 0.16 -14.76 15.38
N GLU A 376 0.66 -13.52 15.34
CA GLU A 376 1.51 -12.95 14.29
C GLU A 376 2.81 -13.73 14.09
N LEU A 377 3.26 -14.48 15.09
CA LEU A 377 4.35 -15.44 15.02
C LEU A 377 4.17 -16.53 13.96
N ARG A 378 2.94 -16.81 13.56
CA ARG A 378 2.62 -17.97 12.74
C ARG A 378 2.68 -17.70 11.26
N TRP A 379 2.60 -16.42 10.85
CA TRP A 379 2.53 -16.04 9.43
C TRP A 379 3.54 -15.00 8.98
N GLY A 380 4.50 -14.62 9.83
CA GLY A 380 5.64 -13.78 9.45
C GLY A 380 6.60 -14.48 8.49
N LEU A 381 7.43 -13.71 7.79
CA LEU A 381 8.47 -14.25 6.90
C LEU A 381 9.60 -14.95 7.66
N PHE A 382 9.76 -14.63 8.95
CA PHE A 382 10.81 -15.17 9.81
C PHE A 382 10.18 -15.88 11.01
N ASP A 383 10.90 -16.82 11.55
CA ASP A 383 10.55 -17.44 12.82
C ASP A 383 10.98 -16.55 14.01
N THR A 384 10.67 -17.00 15.24
CA THR A 384 10.99 -16.28 16.48
C THR A 384 12.48 -16.14 16.77
N ALA A 385 13.33 -16.93 16.10
CA ALA A 385 14.78 -16.84 16.18
C ALA A 385 15.39 -15.93 15.11
N GLY A 386 14.55 -15.29 14.27
CA GLY A 386 15.00 -14.44 13.16
C GLY A 386 15.50 -15.26 11.95
N GLN A 387 15.18 -16.57 11.90
CA GLN A 387 15.57 -17.37 10.73
C GLN A 387 14.51 -17.21 9.62
N PRO A 388 14.96 -17.02 8.36
CA PRO A 388 14.04 -16.89 7.24
C PRO A 388 13.29 -18.21 7.01
N ARG A 389 11.97 -18.12 6.89
CA ARG A 389 11.09 -19.22 6.52
C ARG A 389 11.07 -19.39 4.99
N PRO A 390 10.58 -20.50 4.43
CA PRO A 390 10.38 -20.65 2.98
C PRO A 390 9.62 -19.50 2.35
N ALA A 391 8.64 -18.91 3.04
CA ALA A 391 7.90 -17.73 2.62
C ALA A 391 8.81 -16.51 2.35
N ALA A 392 9.87 -16.30 3.14
CA ALA A 392 10.84 -15.23 2.93
C ALA A 392 11.61 -15.41 1.62
N GLY A 393 12.05 -16.66 1.35
CA GLY A 393 12.73 -17.01 0.09
C GLY A 393 11.81 -16.79 -1.12
N THR A 394 10.56 -17.20 -1.01
CA THR A 394 9.53 -17.02 -2.05
C THR A 394 9.26 -15.54 -2.35
N PHE A 395 9.09 -14.73 -1.30
CA PHE A 395 8.88 -13.29 -1.45
C PHE A 395 10.09 -12.61 -2.11
N HIS A 396 11.30 -12.93 -1.63
CA HIS A 396 12.54 -12.40 -2.20
C HIS A 396 12.70 -12.77 -3.68
N GLN A 397 12.46 -14.04 -4.04
CA GLN A 397 12.55 -14.48 -5.44
C GLN A 397 11.61 -13.70 -6.35
N LEU A 398 10.32 -13.59 -5.99
CA LEU A 398 9.35 -12.82 -6.76
C LEU A 398 9.72 -11.34 -6.88
N ALA A 399 10.20 -10.73 -5.80
CA ALA A 399 10.66 -9.34 -5.80
C ALA A 399 11.85 -9.13 -6.75
N ALA A 400 12.84 -10.03 -6.70
CA ALA A 400 14.03 -9.99 -7.56
C ALA A 400 13.69 -10.21 -9.03
N GLU A 401 12.80 -11.16 -9.33
CA GLU A 401 12.33 -11.43 -10.70
C GLU A 401 11.48 -10.28 -11.26
N ALA A 402 10.64 -9.64 -10.42
CA ALA A 402 9.80 -8.53 -10.84
C ALA A 402 10.59 -7.22 -11.06
N THR A 403 11.77 -7.09 -10.41
CA THR A 403 12.61 -5.90 -10.55
C THR A 403 13.13 -5.78 -11.99
N GLY A 404 12.81 -4.68 -12.67
CA GLY A 404 13.18 -4.42 -14.06
C GLY A 404 12.42 -5.28 -15.09
N SER A 405 11.43 -6.07 -14.68
CA SER A 405 10.65 -6.92 -15.57
C SER A 405 9.37 -6.23 -16.04
N THR A 406 9.02 -6.45 -17.31
CA THR A 406 7.65 -6.27 -17.79
C THR A 406 6.77 -7.33 -17.12
N THR A 407 5.66 -6.90 -16.54
CA THR A 407 4.78 -7.74 -15.72
C THR A 407 3.43 -7.87 -16.40
N SER A 408 2.84 -9.05 -16.39
CA SER A 408 1.47 -9.29 -16.86
C SER A 408 0.72 -10.20 -15.91
N ALA A 409 -0.54 -9.87 -15.64
CA ALA A 409 -1.49 -10.87 -15.16
C ALA A 409 -1.69 -11.96 -16.24
N LEU A 410 -2.01 -13.16 -15.81
CA LEU A 410 -2.41 -14.21 -16.75
C LEU A 410 -3.80 -13.90 -17.31
N PRO A 411 -4.10 -14.30 -18.57
CA PRO A 411 -5.45 -14.17 -19.10
C PRO A 411 -6.45 -14.99 -18.27
N ASP A 412 -7.70 -14.57 -18.30
CA ASP A 412 -8.78 -15.27 -17.61
C ASP A 412 -8.85 -16.75 -18.03
N GLY A 413 -8.86 -17.64 -17.04
CA GLY A 413 -8.86 -19.09 -17.30
C GLY A 413 -8.72 -19.93 -16.04
N ALA A 414 -8.38 -21.19 -16.22
CA ALA A 414 -8.16 -22.14 -15.13
C ALA A 414 -6.85 -21.88 -14.37
N LEU A 415 -5.91 -21.15 -14.99
CA LEU A 415 -4.62 -20.77 -14.40
C LEU A 415 -4.67 -19.34 -13.87
N GLN A 416 -4.08 -19.14 -12.72
CA GLN A 416 -3.89 -17.85 -12.09
C GLN A 416 -2.41 -17.62 -11.87
N GLY A 417 -1.98 -16.35 -11.77
CA GLY A 417 -0.60 -16.03 -11.50
C GLY A 417 -0.09 -14.77 -12.17
N ILE A 418 1.21 -14.72 -12.35
CA ILE A 418 1.97 -13.63 -12.93
C ILE A 418 2.96 -14.15 -13.95
N ALA A 419 3.15 -13.39 -15.02
CA ALA A 419 4.27 -13.56 -15.95
C ALA A 419 5.19 -12.35 -15.89
N LEU A 420 6.49 -12.59 -15.81
CA LEU A 420 7.57 -11.62 -15.65
C LEU A 420 8.57 -11.81 -16.79
N ALA A 421 8.75 -10.79 -17.63
CA ALA A 421 9.67 -10.86 -18.77
C ALA A 421 10.79 -9.84 -18.65
N ARG A 422 12.02 -10.31 -18.75
CA ARG A 422 13.24 -9.51 -18.73
C ARG A 422 14.36 -10.19 -19.54
N ASP A 423 15.10 -9.42 -20.30
CA ASP A 423 16.31 -9.87 -21.01
C ASP A 423 16.10 -11.12 -21.89
N GLY A 424 14.95 -11.19 -22.60
CA GLY A 424 14.62 -12.31 -23.49
C GLY A 424 14.24 -13.61 -22.77
N ARG A 425 13.95 -13.55 -21.49
CA ARG A 425 13.46 -14.66 -20.65
C ARG A 425 12.14 -14.28 -20.02
N THR A 426 11.28 -15.28 -19.83
CA THR A 426 10.03 -15.14 -19.12
C THR A 426 9.96 -16.17 -17.99
N SER A 427 9.63 -15.70 -16.79
CA SER A 427 9.29 -16.50 -15.62
C SER A 427 7.79 -16.34 -15.33
N MET A 428 7.12 -17.44 -15.02
CA MET A 428 5.71 -17.42 -14.61
C MET A 428 5.56 -18.13 -13.28
N THR A 429 4.91 -17.47 -12.33
CA THR A 429 4.44 -18.12 -11.09
C THR A 429 2.96 -18.37 -11.23
N ILE A 430 2.57 -19.64 -11.33
CA ILE A 430 1.22 -20.07 -11.74
C ILE A 430 0.66 -21.14 -10.80
N TRP A 431 -0.67 -21.14 -10.64
CA TRP A 431 -1.43 -22.15 -9.89
C TRP A 431 -2.85 -22.32 -10.44
N SER A 432 -3.54 -23.37 -9.99
CA SER A 432 -4.94 -23.63 -10.32
C SER A 432 -5.64 -24.29 -9.13
N ASP A 433 -6.66 -23.65 -8.58
CA ASP A 433 -7.41 -24.22 -7.44
C ASP A 433 -8.20 -25.49 -7.80
N LYS A 434 -8.58 -25.63 -9.07
CA LYS A 434 -9.33 -26.79 -9.55
C LYS A 434 -8.44 -27.89 -10.14
N GLY A 435 -7.14 -27.61 -10.24
CA GLY A 435 -6.20 -28.44 -10.96
C GLY A 435 -6.39 -28.37 -12.47
N THR A 436 -5.29 -28.25 -13.20
CA THR A 436 -5.25 -28.23 -14.67
C THR A 436 -3.90 -28.74 -15.18
N ARG A 437 -3.69 -28.69 -16.50
CA ARG A 437 -2.39 -28.97 -17.11
C ARG A 437 -2.02 -27.88 -18.10
N LEU A 438 -0.75 -27.49 -18.09
CA LEU A 438 -0.13 -26.90 -19.28
C LEU A 438 0.04 -27.98 -20.30
N ALA A 439 -0.67 -27.92 -21.44
CA ALA A 439 -0.70 -28.95 -22.43
C ALA A 439 0.64 -29.08 -23.18
N GLY A 440 0.96 -30.32 -23.60
CA GLY A 440 2.09 -30.65 -24.47
C GLY A 440 3.46 -30.69 -23.76
N ALA A 441 4.46 -31.07 -24.52
CA ALA A 441 5.86 -31.12 -24.07
C ALA A 441 6.40 -29.73 -23.78
N PRO A 442 7.41 -29.62 -22.88
CA PRO A 442 8.03 -28.32 -22.60
C PRO A 442 8.65 -27.70 -23.86
N PRO A 443 8.49 -26.40 -24.11
CA PRO A 443 9.27 -25.71 -25.14
C PRO A 443 10.78 -25.89 -24.92
N PRO A 444 11.60 -25.78 -25.98
CA PRO A 444 13.03 -25.89 -25.85
C PRO A 444 13.60 -24.93 -24.78
N GLY A 445 14.31 -25.49 -23.80
CA GLY A 445 14.90 -24.74 -22.68
C GLY A 445 13.92 -24.34 -21.58
N ALA A 446 12.64 -24.69 -21.69
CA ALA A 446 11.68 -24.46 -20.61
C ALA A 446 11.89 -25.47 -19.47
N ARG A 447 11.70 -24.97 -18.24
CA ARG A 447 11.78 -25.77 -17.02
C ARG A 447 10.68 -25.38 -16.05
N ALA A 448 10.31 -26.30 -15.19
CA ALA A 448 9.34 -26.06 -14.13
C ALA A 448 9.90 -26.51 -12.79
N SER A 449 9.62 -25.76 -11.75
CA SER A 449 9.99 -26.06 -10.37
C SER A 449 8.88 -25.70 -9.39
N SER A 450 8.92 -26.30 -8.20
CA SER A 450 8.17 -25.80 -7.05
C SER A 450 8.75 -24.49 -6.55
N LEU A 451 8.06 -23.79 -5.66
CA LEU A 451 8.58 -22.58 -4.97
C LEU A 451 9.89 -22.85 -4.19
N ALA A 452 10.10 -24.07 -3.75
CA ALA A 452 11.35 -24.50 -3.11
C ALA A 452 12.48 -24.87 -4.11
N GLY A 453 12.31 -24.58 -5.39
CA GLY A 453 13.30 -24.87 -6.44
C GLY A 453 13.42 -26.34 -6.85
N LYS A 454 12.56 -27.24 -6.35
CA LYS A 454 12.57 -28.65 -6.77
C LYS A 454 12.02 -28.79 -8.18
N ALA A 455 12.81 -29.36 -9.08
CA ALA A 455 12.38 -29.62 -10.46
C ALA A 455 11.10 -30.47 -10.53
N LEU A 456 10.19 -30.09 -11.41
CA LEU A 456 8.95 -30.79 -11.68
C LEU A 456 9.02 -31.49 -13.03
N ALA A 457 8.43 -32.68 -13.12
CA ALA A 457 8.36 -33.43 -14.36
C ALA A 457 7.37 -32.75 -15.32
N TRP A 458 7.87 -32.33 -16.49
CA TRP A 458 7.08 -31.80 -17.58
C TRP A 458 7.28 -32.71 -18.80
N GLY A 459 6.33 -33.63 -19.03
CA GLY A 459 6.39 -34.63 -20.10
C GLY A 459 5.55 -34.26 -21.33
N PRO A 460 5.44 -35.19 -22.28
CA PRO A 460 4.60 -34.98 -23.47
C PRO A 460 3.13 -34.71 -23.14
N ASP A 461 2.64 -35.27 -22.03
CA ASP A 461 1.25 -35.10 -21.56
C ASP A 461 1.03 -33.77 -20.86
N GLY A 462 2.07 -32.91 -20.76
CA GLY A 462 2.02 -31.60 -20.13
C GLY A 462 2.48 -31.57 -18.67
N LEU A 463 2.49 -30.36 -18.11
CA LEU A 463 2.81 -30.09 -16.73
C LEU A 463 1.52 -29.98 -15.88
N ARG A 464 1.42 -30.77 -14.83
CA ARG A 464 0.30 -30.65 -13.87
C ARG A 464 0.46 -29.40 -13.01
N ILE A 465 -0.60 -28.62 -12.91
CA ILE A 465 -0.72 -27.43 -12.08
C ILE A 465 -1.88 -27.65 -11.11
N ASP A 466 -1.63 -27.48 -9.84
CA ASP A 466 -2.63 -27.56 -8.77
C ASP A 466 -2.65 -26.27 -7.94
N ALA A 467 -3.25 -26.33 -6.74
CA ALA A 467 -3.36 -25.16 -5.86
C ALA A 467 -2.00 -24.65 -5.34
N ASN A 468 -0.95 -25.48 -5.33
CA ASN A 468 0.39 -25.05 -4.97
C ASN A 468 1.06 -24.36 -6.15
N PRO A 469 1.53 -23.10 -5.98
CA PRO A 469 2.19 -22.39 -7.07
C PRO A 469 3.45 -23.11 -7.58
N VAL A 470 3.61 -23.09 -8.88
CA VAL A 470 4.82 -23.57 -9.56
C VAL A 470 5.46 -22.43 -10.34
N VAL A 471 6.78 -22.48 -10.49
CA VAL A 471 7.56 -21.55 -11.30
C VAL A 471 7.88 -22.22 -12.63
N VAL A 472 7.53 -21.55 -13.73
CA VAL A 472 7.85 -21.97 -15.09
C VAL A 472 8.75 -20.92 -15.70
N GLU A 473 9.96 -21.33 -16.11
CA GLU A 473 10.93 -20.45 -16.75
C GLU A 473 11.15 -20.91 -18.20
N MET A 474 11.27 -19.96 -19.10
CA MET A 474 11.52 -20.22 -20.51
C MET A 474 12.27 -19.07 -21.20
N SER A 475 12.92 -19.38 -22.30
CA SER A 475 13.43 -18.36 -23.22
C SER A 475 12.31 -17.81 -24.08
N GLY A 476 12.35 -16.54 -24.41
CA GLY A 476 11.38 -15.87 -25.26
C GLY A 476 10.63 -14.74 -24.55
N PRO A 477 9.91 -13.95 -25.35
CA PRO A 477 9.14 -12.80 -24.87
C PRO A 477 7.86 -13.25 -24.13
N LEU A 478 7.25 -12.29 -23.44
CA LEU A 478 6.02 -12.47 -22.66
C LEU A 478 4.88 -13.12 -23.44
N GLU A 479 4.68 -12.72 -24.70
CA GLU A 479 3.61 -13.23 -25.58
C GLU A 479 3.74 -14.73 -25.85
N THR A 480 4.98 -15.23 -25.98
CA THR A 480 5.25 -16.66 -26.17
C THR A 480 4.84 -17.45 -24.93
N ALA A 481 5.19 -16.95 -23.73
CA ALA A 481 4.82 -17.59 -22.48
C ALA A 481 3.30 -17.56 -22.25
N LEU A 482 2.65 -16.44 -22.51
CA LEU A 482 1.19 -16.32 -22.42
C LEU A 482 0.46 -17.19 -23.45
N GLY A 483 1.11 -17.51 -24.58
CA GLY A 483 0.60 -18.45 -25.58
C GLY A 483 0.49 -19.90 -25.09
N LEU A 484 1.30 -20.29 -24.08
CA LEU A 484 1.24 -21.64 -23.50
C LEU A 484 0.02 -21.86 -22.58
N ILE A 485 -0.58 -20.80 -22.10
CA ILE A 485 -1.67 -20.85 -21.11
C ILE A 485 -3.04 -20.50 -21.72
N ARG A 486 -3.10 -20.26 -23.01
CA ARG A 486 -4.32 -20.10 -23.82
C ARG A 486 -4.73 -21.45 -24.43
#